data_6b1d54d35fcbd7f8fcd8851ffdd01dba
#
_entry.id   6b1d54d35fcbd7f8fcd8851ffdd01dba
#
_cell.length_a   1.000
_cell.length_b   1.000
_cell.length_c   1.000
_cell.angle_alpha   90.00
_cell.angle_beta   90.00
_cell.angle_gamma   90.00
#
_symmetry.space_group_name_H-M   'P 1'
#
loop_
_entity.id
_entity.type
_entity.pdbx_description
1 polymer ?
#
loop_
_entity_poly.entity_id
_entity_poly.type
_entity_poly.pdbx_seq_one_letter_code
_entity_poly.pdbx_strand_id
1 'polypeptide(L)'
;GDAPGFAKRLVRLAGAAITEIWAQLSDQSRSTDKYARSFYPAPQLSDSGPRPDVFRPPEDYPATRLAARHELAYQIRRVSERQAAFTLHDVVLPTLISGLNEDLPGVTETQVLGAARDFVSEGLLVVGRDRKSLYTATGLELEREQRIHEHTERGKGQSVPVLAPDPAQRAIHAYEADAHKLTDGQRQLVTAILSSKDRFVSVQGVAGTGKTTALRAA
;
A
#
# COMPACT_ATOMS: atom_id res chain seq x y z
N GLY A 1 4.29 38.24 8.45
CA GLY A 1 3.01 37.56 8.30
C GLY A 1 3.10 36.16 8.93
N ASP A 2 2.11 35.82 9.68
CA ASP A 2 2.00 34.73 10.65
C ASP A 2 1.96 33.32 10.00
N ALA A 3 3.10 32.85 9.45
CA ALA A 3 3.22 31.55 8.80
C ALA A 3 2.81 30.35 9.70
N PRO A 4 3.10 30.32 11.04
CA PRO A 4 2.66 29.24 11.91
C PRO A 4 1.15 29.16 12.14
N GLY A 5 0.47 30.31 12.14
CA GLY A 5 -0.99 30.40 12.29
C GLY A 5 -1.74 29.89 11.07
N PHE A 6 -1.22 30.13 9.89
CA PHE A 6 -1.77 29.70 8.62
C PHE A 6 -1.68 28.18 8.42
N ALA A 7 -0.51 27.58 8.71
CA ALA A 7 -0.33 26.13 8.65
C ALA A 7 -1.27 25.38 9.63
N LYS A 8 -1.44 25.89 10.87
CA LYS A 8 -2.39 25.31 11.83
C LYS A 8 -3.85 25.44 11.37
N ARG A 9 -4.18 26.52 10.67
CA ARG A 9 -5.51 26.74 10.10
C ARG A 9 -5.81 25.81 8.94
N LEU A 10 -4.82 25.59 8.03
CA LEU A 10 -4.90 24.61 6.95
C LEU A 10 -5.08 23.19 7.48
N VAL A 11 -4.30 22.76 8.47
CA VAL A 11 -4.42 21.45 9.09
C VAL A 11 -5.79 21.27 9.74
N ARG A 12 -6.34 22.31 10.37
CA ARG A 12 -7.68 22.24 11.00
C ARG A 12 -8.80 22.21 9.97
N LEU A 13 -8.70 23.00 8.88
CA LEU A 13 -9.68 23.02 7.78
C LEU A 13 -9.64 21.72 6.99
N ALA A 14 -8.46 21.22 6.63
CA ALA A 14 -8.29 19.93 5.98
C ALA A 14 -8.83 18.79 6.85
N GLY A 15 -8.61 18.84 8.17
CA GLY A 15 -9.15 17.85 9.10
C GLY A 15 -10.67 17.85 9.19
N ALA A 16 -11.32 19.02 9.22
CA ALA A 16 -12.77 19.13 9.24
C ALA A 16 -13.42 18.68 7.93
N ALA A 17 -12.90 19.13 6.79
CA ALA A 17 -13.40 18.75 5.48
C ALA A 17 -13.15 17.25 5.17
N ILE A 18 -12.02 16.71 5.59
CA ILE A 18 -11.74 15.26 5.54
C ILE A 18 -12.77 14.51 6.37
N THR A 19 -13.11 14.97 7.57
CA THR A 19 -14.12 14.33 8.43
C THR A 19 -15.51 14.35 7.80
N GLU A 20 -15.87 15.42 7.12
CA GLU A 20 -17.16 15.56 6.43
C GLU A 20 -17.25 14.66 5.19
N ILE A 21 -16.20 14.60 4.38
CA ILE A 21 -16.07 13.63 3.28
C ILE A 21 -16.16 12.21 3.80
N TRP A 22 -15.53 11.93 4.93
CA TRP A 22 -15.57 10.63 5.59
C TRP A 22 -16.95 10.23 6.06
N ALA A 23 -17.73 11.16 6.63
CA ALA A 23 -19.11 10.89 7.00
C ALA A 23 -19.94 10.49 5.78
N GLN A 24 -19.76 11.17 4.66
CA GLN A 24 -20.47 10.87 3.41
C GLN A 24 -20.00 9.57 2.76
N LEU A 25 -18.70 9.28 2.76
CA LEU A 25 -18.13 8.06 2.18
C LEU A 25 -18.37 6.83 3.07
N SER A 26 -18.40 6.97 4.39
CA SER A 26 -18.71 5.85 5.30
C SER A 26 -20.15 5.38 5.20
N ASP A 27 -21.09 6.23 4.83
CA ASP A 27 -22.46 5.83 4.51
C ASP A 27 -22.53 5.06 3.18
N GLN A 28 -21.71 5.43 2.19
CA GLN A 28 -21.58 4.67 0.95
C GLN A 28 -20.85 3.33 1.15
N SER A 29 -19.84 3.25 2.05
CA SER A 29 -19.09 2.02 2.30
C SER A 29 -19.90 0.93 3.01
N ARG A 30 -20.95 1.28 3.76
CA ARG A 30 -21.93 0.30 4.29
C ARG A 30 -22.70 -0.41 3.17
N SER A 31 -22.80 0.21 1.99
CA SER A 31 -23.35 -0.38 0.77
C SER A 31 -22.32 -1.19 -0.04
N THR A 32 -21.03 -0.98 0.15
CA THR A 32 -19.96 -1.51 -0.71
C THR A 32 -19.47 -2.90 -0.33
N ASP A 33 -19.82 -3.46 0.81
CA ASP A 33 -19.50 -4.88 1.12
C ASP A 33 -20.13 -5.86 0.11
N LYS A 34 -21.17 -5.41 -0.60
CA LYS A 34 -21.80 -6.13 -1.72
C LYS A 34 -21.14 -5.87 -3.07
N TYR A 35 -20.36 -4.80 -3.20
CA TYR A 35 -19.78 -4.32 -4.46
C TYR A 35 -18.29 -4.62 -4.61
N ALA A 36 -17.57 -4.98 -3.55
CA ALA A 36 -16.13 -5.26 -3.61
C ALA A 36 -15.76 -6.46 -4.52
N ARG A 37 -16.74 -7.27 -4.94
CA ARG A 37 -16.51 -8.43 -5.81
C ARG A 37 -16.89 -8.24 -7.29
N SER A 38 -17.45 -7.10 -7.68
CA SER A 38 -18.12 -7.00 -8.99
C SER A 38 -17.66 -5.87 -9.91
N PHE A 39 -16.78 -4.95 -9.49
CA PHE A 39 -16.61 -3.69 -10.21
C PHE A 39 -15.32 -3.48 -11.00
N TYR A 40 -14.40 -4.44 -11.03
CA TYR A 40 -13.26 -4.32 -11.94
C TYR A 40 -13.07 -5.59 -12.76
N PRO A 41 -13.34 -5.52 -14.09
CA PRO A 41 -12.57 -6.35 -14.98
C PRO A 41 -11.11 -5.91 -14.77
N ALA A 42 -10.31 -6.78 -14.17
CA ALA A 42 -8.89 -6.53 -14.03
C ALA A 42 -8.36 -6.06 -15.40
N PRO A 43 -7.73 -4.87 -15.50
CA PRO A 43 -7.08 -4.52 -16.74
C PRO A 43 -6.12 -5.65 -17.03
N GLN A 44 -6.25 -6.31 -18.18
CA GLN A 44 -5.31 -7.34 -18.62
C GLN A 44 -3.97 -6.62 -18.78
N LEU A 45 -3.16 -6.67 -17.73
CA LEU A 45 -1.80 -6.18 -17.75
C LEU A 45 -1.01 -7.08 -18.69
N SER A 46 -0.95 -6.69 -19.96
CA SER A 46 0.09 -7.20 -20.84
C SER A 46 1.42 -6.69 -20.28
N ASP A 47 2.30 -7.60 -19.92
CA ASP A 47 3.63 -7.32 -19.31
C ASP A 47 4.58 -6.48 -20.19
N SER A 48 4.17 -6.00 -21.35
CA SER A 48 5.06 -5.45 -22.38
C SER A 48 4.69 -4.08 -22.94
N GLY A 49 3.74 -3.34 -22.34
CA GLY A 49 3.37 -2.00 -22.81
C GLY A 49 3.57 -0.90 -21.76
N PRO A 50 3.69 0.39 -22.15
CA PRO A 50 3.64 1.48 -21.19
C PRO A 50 2.30 1.41 -20.44
N ARG A 51 2.37 1.38 -19.09
CA ARG A 51 1.18 1.30 -18.25
C ARG A 51 0.28 2.50 -18.53
N PRO A 52 -1.02 2.28 -18.82
CA PRO A 52 -1.93 3.39 -19.02
C PRO A 52 -1.93 4.29 -17.79
N ASP A 53 -1.97 5.60 -18.00
CA ASP A 53 -2.13 6.56 -16.90
C ASP A 53 -3.56 6.44 -16.35
N VAL A 54 -3.70 5.63 -15.30
CA VAL A 54 -4.99 5.38 -14.65
C VAL A 54 -5.62 6.65 -14.06
N PHE A 55 -4.82 7.71 -13.85
CA PHE A 55 -5.31 9.00 -13.35
C PHE A 55 -5.64 10.00 -14.46
N ARG A 56 -5.52 9.62 -15.73
CA ARG A 56 -5.91 10.47 -16.85
C ARG A 56 -7.38 10.90 -16.69
N PRO A 57 -7.67 12.19 -16.74
CA PRO A 57 -9.05 12.66 -16.60
C PRO A 57 -9.91 12.24 -17.81
N PRO A 58 -11.22 12.00 -17.61
CA PRO A 58 -12.18 11.91 -18.70
C PRO A 58 -12.15 13.15 -19.62
N GLU A 59 -12.59 13.04 -20.86
CA GLU A 59 -12.59 14.12 -21.84
C GLU A 59 -13.45 15.33 -21.40
N ASP A 60 -14.53 15.06 -20.67
CA ASP A 60 -15.49 16.04 -20.16
C ASP A 60 -15.16 16.52 -18.74
N TYR A 61 -13.97 16.21 -18.22
CA TYR A 61 -13.59 16.57 -16.86
C TYR A 61 -13.54 18.10 -16.67
N PRO A 62 -14.10 18.67 -15.58
CA PRO A 62 -14.16 20.11 -15.37
C PRO A 62 -12.77 20.75 -15.37
N ALA A 63 -12.55 21.70 -16.31
CA ALA A 63 -11.27 22.41 -16.45
C ALA A 63 -10.85 23.11 -15.15
N THR A 64 -11.81 23.61 -14.36
CA THR A 64 -11.56 24.27 -13.07
C THR A 64 -10.97 23.34 -12.01
N ARG A 65 -11.09 22.02 -12.19
CA ARG A 65 -10.60 20.99 -11.25
C ARG A 65 -9.39 20.23 -11.78
N LEU A 66 -9.02 20.48 -13.04
CA LEU A 66 -7.99 19.70 -13.73
C LEU A 66 -6.62 19.82 -13.06
N ALA A 67 -6.22 21.04 -12.66
CA ALA A 67 -4.95 21.29 -11.98
C ALA A 67 -4.88 20.54 -10.62
N ALA A 68 -5.95 20.64 -9.82
CA ALA A 68 -6.04 19.93 -8.55
C ALA A 68 -6.00 18.40 -8.73
N ARG A 69 -6.65 17.87 -9.77
CA ARG A 69 -6.64 16.45 -10.09
C ARG A 69 -5.23 15.96 -10.46
N HIS A 70 -4.51 16.71 -11.30
CA HIS A 70 -3.15 16.34 -11.72
C HIS A 70 -2.19 16.35 -10.53
N GLU A 71 -2.23 17.40 -9.72
CA GLU A 71 -1.36 17.49 -8.55
C GLU A 71 -1.68 16.42 -7.50
N LEU A 72 -2.95 16.16 -7.23
CA LEU A 72 -3.35 15.08 -6.33
C LEU A 72 -2.92 13.70 -6.86
N ALA A 73 -3.05 13.45 -8.16
CA ALA A 73 -2.57 12.22 -8.79
C ALA A 73 -1.06 12.05 -8.64
N TYR A 74 -0.30 13.13 -8.77
CA TYR A 74 1.14 13.12 -8.54
C TYR A 74 1.48 12.74 -7.09
N GLN A 75 0.83 13.34 -6.10
CA GLN A 75 1.06 13.03 -4.69
C GLN A 75 0.64 11.59 -4.35
N ILE A 76 -0.45 11.09 -4.91
CA ILE A 76 -0.88 9.70 -4.74
C ILE A 76 0.18 8.73 -5.27
N ARG A 77 0.72 8.96 -6.48
CA ARG A 77 1.78 8.12 -7.04
C ARG A 77 3.01 8.11 -6.15
N ARG A 78 3.44 9.28 -5.70
CA ARG A 78 4.62 9.46 -4.83
C ARG A 78 4.48 8.71 -3.50
N VAL A 79 3.30 8.73 -2.88
CA VAL A 79 3.04 8.01 -1.63
C VAL A 79 2.94 6.51 -1.88
N SER A 80 2.27 6.09 -2.96
CA SER A 80 2.08 4.68 -3.32
C SER A 80 3.38 3.95 -3.65
N GLU A 81 4.46 4.66 -4.03
CA GLU A 81 5.78 4.06 -4.21
C GLU A 81 6.37 3.48 -2.92
N ARG A 82 5.89 3.93 -1.76
CA ARG A 82 6.45 3.59 -0.45
C ARG A 82 5.45 2.92 0.48
N GLN A 83 4.17 3.12 0.25
CA GLN A 83 3.08 2.68 1.12
C GLN A 83 1.93 2.14 0.27
N ALA A 84 1.56 0.87 0.46
CA ALA A 84 0.40 0.28 -0.21
C ALA A 84 -0.93 0.89 0.29
N ALA A 85 -0.96 1.37 1.54
CA ALA A 85 -2.09 2.06 2.13
C ALA A 85 -1.63 3.34 2.83
N PHE A 86 -2.35 4.44 2.64
CA PHE A 86 -2.05 5.75 3.18
C PHE A 86 -3.33 6.45 3.62
N THR A 87 -3.23 7.54 4.38
CA THR A 87 -4.39 8.35 4.73
C THR A 87 -4.66 9.40 3.65
N LEU A 88 -5.91 9.86 3.54
CA LEU A 88 -6.23 10.95 2.63
C LEU A 88 -5.44 12.24 2.97
N HIS A 89 -5.13 12.43 4.26
CA HIS A 89 -4.29 13.53 4.72
C HIS A 89 -2.88 13.50 4.12
N ASP A 90 -2.30 12.30 3.93
CA ASP A 90 -0.95 12.14 3.39
C ASP A 90 -0.80 12.61 1.94
N VAL A 91 -1.91 12.76 1.23
CA VAL A 91 -1.93 13.21 -0.17
C VAL A 91 -2.57 14.58 -0.33
N VAL A 92 -3.64 14.90 0.39
CA VAL A 92 -4.34 16.19 0.27
C VAL A 92 -3.49 17.34 0.79
N LEU A 93 -2.86 17.19 1.95
CA LEU A 93 -2.04 18.26 2.51
C LEU A 93 -0.82 18.60 1.64
N PRO A 94 -0.01 17.64 1.16
CA PRO A 94 1.06 17.95 0.21
C PRO A 94 0.56 18.58 -1.09
N THR A 95 -0.60 18.15 -1.61
CA THR A 95 -1.22 18.77 -2.80
C THR A 95 -1.51 20.25 -2.59
N LEU A 96 -2.10 20.61 -1.44
CA LEU A 96 -2.39 22.00 -1.11
C LEU A 96 -1.12 22.83 -0.90
N ILE A 97 -0.11 22.25 -0.25
CA ILE A 97 1.19 22.92 -0.04
C ILE A 97 1.89 23.16 -1.39
N SER A 98 1.89 22.19 -2.29
CA SER A 98 2.45 22.31 -3.64
C SER A 98 1.73 23.41 -4.41
N GLY A 99 0.39 23.40 -4.42
CA GLY A 99 -0.41 24.42 -5.07
C GLY A 99 -0.12 25.84 -4.60
N LEU A 100 0.15 26.02 -3.30
CA LEU A 100 0.52 27.32 -2.72
C LEU A 100 1.95 27.73 -3.05
N ASN A 101 2.90 26.80 -3.00
CA ASN A 101 4.32 27.09 -3.25
C ASN A 101 4.61 27.38 -4.73
N GLU A 102 3.89 26.73 -5.64
CA GLU A 102 4.06 26.85 -7.07
C GLU A 102 3.06 27.83 -7.71
N ASP A 103 2.24 28.49 -6.88
CA ASP A 103 1.18 29.43 -7.32
C ASP A 103 0.29 28.82 -8.42
N LEU A 104 -0.11 27.54 -8.22
CA LEU A 104 -0.89 26.81 -9.21
C LEU A 104 -2.37 27.23 -9.16
N PRO A 105 -2.86 27.92 -10.19
CA PRO A 105 -4.26 28.33 -10.24
C PRO A 105 -5.17 27.09 -10.27
N GLY A 106 -6.22 27.10 -9.45
CA GLY A 106 -7.19 26.01 -9.37
C GLY A 106 -6.82 24.89 -8.40
N VAL A 107 -5.66 24.94 -7.72
CA VAL A 107 -5.33 24.03 -6.62
C VAL A 107 -5.81 24.63 -5.30
N THR A 108 -7.12 24.65 -5.11
CA THR A 108 -7.76 25.10 -3.87
C THR A 108 -8.28 23.91 -3.07
N GLU A 109 -8.56 24.11 -1.79
CA GLU A 109 -9.13 23.05 -0.93
C GLU A 109 -10.36 22.40 -1.57
N THR A 110 -11.32 23.20 -2.00
CA THR A 110 -12.57 22.72 -2.64
C THR A 110 -12.27 21.88 -3.89
N GLN A 111 -11.32 22.29 -4.71
CA GLN A 111 -10.98 21.58 -5.94
C GLN A 111 -10.22 20.27 -5.65
N VAL A 112 -9.28 20.29 -4.69
CA VAL A 112 -8.54 19.10 -4.28
C VAL A 112 -9.46 18.04 -3.66
N LEU A 113 -10.36 18.46 -2.76
CA LEU A 113 -11.34 17.56 -2.16
C LEU A 113 -12.35 17.03 -3.19
N GLY A 114 -12.74 17.89 -4.15
CA GLY A 114 -13.54 17.47 -5.29
C GLY A 114 -12.83 16.40 -6.12
N ALA A 115 -11.57 16.61 -6.49
CA ALA A 115 -10.78 15.62 -7.22
C ALA A 115 -10.60 14.31 -6.44
N ALA A 116 -10.42 14.38 -5.12
CA ALA A 116 -10.36 13.18 -4.27
C ALA A 116 -11.67 12.37 -4.30
N ARG A 117 -12.82 13.05 -4.25
CA ARG A 117 -14.14 12.40 -4.40
C ARG A 117 -14.30 11.76 -5.78
N ASP A 118 -13.86 12.44 -6.83
CA ASP A 118 -13.90 11.91 -8.19
C ASP A 118 -13.06 10.64 -8.28
N PHE A 119 -11.85 10.61 -7.73
CA PHE A 119 -11.01 9.41 -7.70
C PHE A 119 -11.65 8.24 -6.96
N VAL A 120 -12.37 8.50 -5.86
CA VAL A 120 -13.11 7.45 -5.15
C VAL A 120 -14.32 6.99 -5.98
N SER A 121 -15.07 7.89 -6.59
CA SER A 121 -16.22 7.55 -7.43
C SER A 121 -15.84 6.79 -8.69
N GLU A 122 -14.68 7.10 -9.25
CA GLU A 122 -14.08 6.39 -10.39
C GLU A 122 -13.41 5.07 -9.97
N GLY A 123 -13.32 4.81 -8.65
CA GLY A 123 -12.69 3.62 -8.10
C GLY A 123 -11.16 3.60 -8.17
N LEU A 124 -10.55 4.70 -8.54
CA LEU A 124 -9.08 4.85 -8.55
C LEU A 124 -8.50 4.87 -7.13
N LEU A 125 -9.29 5.35 -6.18
CA LEU A 125 -9.00 5.24 -4.75
C LEU A 125 -10.05 4.36 -4.07
N VAL A 126 -9.56 3.40 -3.29
CA VAL A 126 -10.39 2.52 -2.46
C VAL A 126 -10.18 2.92 -1.01
N VAL A 127 -11.28 3.07 -0.30
CA VAL A 127 -11.28 3.48 1.10
C VAL A 127 -11.55 2.28 2.00
N GLY A 128 -10.67 2.07 2.97
CA GLY A 128 -10.80 1.02 3.97
C GLY A 128 -10.71 1.58 5.38
N ARG A 129 -11.15 0.80 6.35
CA ARG A 129 -11.06 1.15 7.78
C ARG A 129 -10.34 0.05 8.54
N ASP A 130 -9.33 0.44 9.32
CA ASP A 130 -8.75 -0.41 10.35
C ASP A 130 -9.01 0.23 11.72
N ARG A 131 -9.78 -0.47 12.57
CA ARG A 131 -10.16 -0.04 13.93
C ARG A 131 -10.62 1.41 14.00
N LYS A 132 -9.69 2.35 14.23
CA LYS A 132 -9.96 3.79 14.39
C LYS A 132 -9.48 4.64 13.23
N SER A 133 -8.71 4.08 12.31
CA SER A 133 -8.07 4.82 11.22
C SER A 133 -8.69 4.45 9.88
N LEU A 134 -8.83 5.45 9.03
CA LEU A 134 -9.29 5.31 7.66
C LEU A 134 -8.08 5.38 6.75
N TYR A 135 -7.94 4.36 5.92
CA TYR A 135 -6.87 4.24 4.96
C TYR A 135 -7.42 4.28 3.55
N THR A 136 -6.59 4.73 2.65
CA THR A 136 -6.87 4.80 1.24
C THR A 136 -5.77 4.02 0.51
N ALA A 137 -6.13 3.27 -0.49
CA ALA A 137 -5.18 2.61 -1.39
C ALA A 137 -5.61 2.87 -2.83
N THR A 138 -4.66 2.80 -3.77
CA THR A 138 -5.06 2.78 -5.17
C THR A 138 -5.66 1.41 -5.51
N GLY A 139 -6.61 1.38 -6.43
CA GLY A 139 -7.18 0.12 -6.92
C GLY A 139 -6.10 -0.83 -7.44
N LEU A 140 -5.05 -0.28 -8.06
CA LEU A 140 -3.90 -1.02 -8.56
C LEU A 140 -3.09 -1.71 -7.44
N GLU A 141 -2.83 -1.00 -6.33
CA GLU A 141 -2.10 -1.59 -5.20
C GLU A 141 -2.94 -2.67 -4.52
N LEU A 142 -4.24 -2.45 -4.36
CA LEU A 142 -5.14 -3.47 -3.82
C LEU A 142 -5.13 -4.75 -4.69
N GLU A 143 -5.16 -4.60 -6.01
CA GLU A 143 -5.07 -5.73 -6.94
C GLU A 143 -3.72 -6.47 -6.81
N ARG A 144 -2.62 -5.75 -6.66
CA ARG A 144 -1.29 -6.33 -6.41
C ARG A 144 -1.25 -7.14 -5.12
N GLU A 145 -1.77 -6.59 -4.03
CA GLU A 145 -1.86 -7.28 -2.75
C GLU A 145 -2.71 -8.55 -2.84
N GLN A 146 -3.84 -8.49 -3.52
CA GLN A 146 -4.68 -9.66 -3.76
C GLN A 146 -3.94 -10.74 -4.57
N ARG A 147 -3.23 -10.36 -5.63
CA ARG A 147 -2.41 -11.31 -6.41
C ARG A 147 -1.30 -11.95 -5.57
N ILE A 148 -0.61 -11.17 -4.74
CA ILE A 148 0.41 -11.69 -3.82
C ILE A 148 -0.22 -12.72 -2.88
N HIS A 149 -1.38 -12.39 -2.29
CA HIS A 149 -2.10 -13.30 -1.42
C HIS A 149 -2.50 -14.59 -2.15
N GLU A 150 -3.11 -14.49 -3.32
CA GLU A 150 -3.50 -15.64 -4.13
C GLU A 150 -2.32 -16.53 -4.54
N HIS A 151 -1.19 -15.92 -4.93
CA HIS A 151 0.02 -16.68 -5.24
C HIS A 151 0.58 -17.40 -4.01
N THR A 152 0.55 -16.75 -2.86
CA THR A 152 0.99 -17.33 -1.59
C THR A 152 0.10 -18.51 -1.21
N GLU A 153 -1.22 -18.35 -1.27
CA GLU A 153 -2.17 -19.43 -0.94
C GLU A 153 -2.02 -20.61 -1.91
N ARG A 154 -1.91 -20.35 -3.20
CA ARG A 154 -1.67 -21.40 -4.21
C ARG A 154 -0.32 -22.09 -4.05
N GLY A 155 0.65 -21.42 -3.46
CA GLY A 155 1.98 -21.98 -3.22
C GLY A 155 2.11 -22.87 -1.98
N LYS A 156 1.09 -22.96 -1.14
CA LYS A 156 1.11 -23.79 0.06
C LYS A 156 1.17 -25.28 -0.31
N GLY A 157 2.11 -25.99 0.27
CA GLY A 157 2.31 -27.43 0.04
C GLY A 157 2.72 -27.82 -1.38
N GLN A 158 3.11 -26.87 -2.23
CA GLN A 158 3.43 -27.10 -3.65
C GLN A 158 4.93 -27.29 -3.93
N SER A 159 5.77 -27.25 -2.91
CA SER A 159 7.21 -27.41 -3.05
C SER A 159 7.69 -28.72 -2.43
N VAL A 160 8.75 -29.25 -2.99
CA VAL A 160 9.51 -30.34 -2.36
C VAL A 160 10.47 -29.70 -1.36
N PRO A 161 10.46 -30.10 -0.08
CA PRO A 161 11.42 -29.60 0.89
C PRO A 161 12.86 -29.85 0.43
N VAL A 162 13.74 -28.90 0.70
CA VAL A 162 15.19 -29.07 0.43
C VAL A 162 15.74 -30.21 1.26
N LEU A 163 15.37 -30.26 2.54
CA LEU A 163 15.71 -31.33 3.47
C LEU A 163 14.48 -31.74 4.31
N ALA A 164 14.41 -32.99 4.70
CA ALA A 164 13.48 -33.40 5.76
C ALA A 164 13.91 -32.79 7.11
N PRO A 165 13.02 -32.69 8.13
CA PRO A 165 13.34 -32.06 9.42
C PRO A 165 14.60 -32.61 10.10
N ASP A 166 14.77 -33.92 10.18
CA ASP A 166 15.94 -34.53 10.83
C ASP A 166 17.26 -34.26 10.11
N PRO A 167 17.37 -34.38 8.76
CA PRO A 167 18.53 -33.94 8.02
C PRO A 167 18.80 -32.42 8.17
N ALA A 168 17.76 -31.56 8.23
CA ALA A 168 17.92 -30.15 8.45
C ALA A 168 18.55 -29.84 9.81
N GLN A 169 18.14 -30.52 10.87
CA GLN A 169 18.76 -30.38 12.19
C GLN A 169 20.22 -30.80 12.19
N ARG A 170 20.56 -31.92 11.53
CA ARG A 170 21.97 -32.38 11.42
C ARG A 170 22.82 -31.34 10.66
N ALA A 171 22.30 -30.75 9.59
CA ALA A 171 22.98 -29.69 8.85
C ALA A 171 23.22 -28.43 9.71
N ILE A 172 22.25 -28.05 10.55
CA ILE A 172 22.40 -26.95 11.50
C ILE A 172 23.51 -27.26 12.52
N HIS A 173 23.52 -28.45 13.10
CA HIS A 173 24.58 -28.84 14.04
C HIS A 173 25.97 -28.87 13.41
N ALA A 174 26.10 -29.35 12.17
CA ALA A 174 27.35 -29.30 11.44
C ALA A 174 27.83 -27.86 11.19
N TYR A 175 26.91 -26.98 10.77
CA TYR A 175 27.22 -25.56 10.59
C TYR A 175 27.69 -24.90 11.90
N GLU A 176 27.04 -25.21 13.03
CA GLU A 176 27.39 -24.66 14.34
C GLU A 176 28.72 -25.18 14.90
N ALA A 177 29.18 -26.31 14.42
CA ALA A 177 30.49 -26.84 14.80
C ALA A 177 31.65 -26.08 14.17
N ASP A 178 31.44 -25.58 12.93
CA ASP A 178 32.45 -24.90 12.13
C ASP A 178 32.34 -23.36 12.15
N ALA A 179 31.19 -22.84 12.57
CA ALA A 179 30.86 -21.41 12.53
C ALA A 179 30.29 -20.90 13.85
N HIS A 180 29.35 -19.96 13.78
CA HIS A 180 28.72 -19.36 14.95
C HIS A 180 27.49 -20.17 15.38
N LYS A 181 27.31 -20.34 16.69
CA LYS A 181 26.08 -20.87 17.24
C LYS A 181 24.89 -20.00 16.90
N LEU A 182 23.86 -20.62 16.38
CA LEU A 182 22.58 -19.95 16.08
C LEU A 182 21.75 -19.84 17.36
N THR A 183 20.97 -18.79 17.48
CA THR A 183 19.91 -18.70 18.50
C THR A 183 18.78 -19.68 18.18
N ASP A 184 17.93 -19.99 19.16
CA ASP A 184 16.78 -20.90 18.93
C ASP A 184 15.84 -20.39 17.82
N GLY A 185 15.58 -19.07 17.78
CA GLY A 185 14.80 -18.47 16.70
C GLY A 185 15.46 -18.60 15.32
N GLN A 186 16.78 -18.49 15.25
CA GLN A 186 17.53 -18.69 14.01
C GLN A 186 17.52 -20.17 13.58
N ARG A 187 17.66 -21.11 14.49
CA ARG A 187 17.53 -22.55 14.19
C ARG A 187 16.13 -22.89 13.68
N GLN A 188 15.08 -22.37 14.34
CA GLN A 188 13.71 -22.55 13.89
C GLN A 188 13.51 -21.99 12.48
N LEU A 189 14.06 -20.82 12.18
CA LEU A 189 14.00 -20.21 10.87
C LEU A 189 14.68 -21.07 9.80
N VAL A 190 15.91 -21.53 10.05
CA VAL A 190 16.64 -22.41 9.13
C VAL A 190 15.88 -23.71 8.88
N THR A 191 15.39 -24.34 9.95
CA THR A 191 14.58 -25.57 9.84
C THR A 191 13.32 -25.31 9.00
N ALA A 192 12.60 -24.22 9.27
CA ALA A 192 11.38 -23.88 8.54
C ALA A 192 11.66 -23.69 7.05
N ILE A 193 12.74 -22.99 6.68
CA ILE A 193 13.12 -22.78 5.28
C ILE A 193 13.48 -24.11 4.60
N LEU A 194 14.32 -24.93 5.21
CA LEU A 194 14.81 -26.17 4.62
C LEU A 194 13.73 -27.25 4.50
N SER A 195 12.79 -27.30 5.46
CA SER A 195 11.76 -28.36 5.51
C SER A 195 10.37 -27.89 5.04
N SER A 196 10.22 -26.66 4.61
CA SER A 196 8.93 -26.15 4.12
C SER A 196 8.52 -26.85 2.83
N LYS A 197 7.24 -27.17 2.77
CA LYS A 197 6.57 -27.59 1.53
C LYS A 197 5.91 -26.43 0.80
N ASP A 198 5.97 -25.24 1.36
CA ASP A 198 5.40 -24.05 0.78
C ASP A 198 6.38 -23.41 -0.21
N ARG A 199 5.85 -22.94 -1.34
CA ARG A 199 6.65 -22.25 -2.36
C ARG A 199 7.19 -20.91 -1.87
N PHE A 200 6.50 -20.29 -0.91
CA PHE A 200 6.87 -19.00 -0.31
C PHE A 200 6.93 -19.13 1.21
N VAL A 201 8.06 -18.77 1.78
CA VAL A 201 8.27 -18.74 3.23
C VAL A 201 8.49 -17.30 3.65
N SER A 202 7.56 -16.73 4.40
CA SER A 202 7.66 -15.38 4.93
C SER A 202 8.37 -15.37 6.27
N VAL A 203 9.37 -14.49 6.42
CA VAL A 203 10.17 -14.35 7.62
C VAL A 203 10.07 -12.93 8.17
N GLN A 204 9.51 -12.79 9.36
CA GLN A 204 9.47 -11.53 10.08
C GLN A 204 10.47 -11.53 11.24
N GLY A 205 11.17 -10.42 11.41
CA GLY A 205 12.08 -10.22 12.52
C GLY A 205 12.57 -8.79 12.60
N VAL A 206 12.84 -8.32 13.81
CA VAL A 206 13.35 -6.97 14.09
C VAL A 206 14.71 -6.75 13.41
N ALA A 207 15.11 -5.50 13.17
CA ALA A 207 16.43 -5.18 12.66
C ALA A 207 17.50 -5.67 13.67
N GLY A 208 18.61 -6.21 13.15
CA GLY A 208 19.71 -6.73 14.00
C GLY A 208 19.51 -8.13 14.58
N THR A 209 18.41 -8.81 14.36
CA THR A 209 18.17 -10.18 14.90
C THR A 209 18.94 -11.29 14.19
N GLY A 210 19.84 -10.95 13.26
CA GLY A 210 20.68 -11.93 12.57
C GLY A 210 19.95 -12.78 11.52
N LYS A 211 18.88 -12.25 10.89
CA LYS A 211 18.18 -12.93 9.77
C LYS A 211 19.15 -13.36 8.67
N THR A 212 20.05 -12.46 8.27
CA THR A 212 21.06 -12.75 7.24
C THR A 212 22.01 -13.86 7.66
N THR A 213 22.37 -13.93 8.94
CA THR A 213 23.20 -15.01 9.49
C THR A 213 22.47 -16.36 9.40
N ALA A 214 21.19 -16.39 9.78
CA ALA A 214 20.36 -17.59 9.66
C ALA A 214 20.19 -18.04 8.19
N LEU A 215 19.97 -17.10 7.26
CA LEU A 215 19.86 -17.41 5.82
C LEU A 215 21.15 -17.94 5.20
N ARG A 216 22.32 -17.65 5.77
CA ARG A 216 23.59 -18.22 5.33
C ARG A 216 23.79 -19.67 5.80
N ALA A 217 23.09 -20.04 6.87
CA ALA A 217 23.13 -21.39 7.42
C ALA A 217 22.08 -22.32 6.78
N ALA A 218 21.14 -21.77 6.01
CA ALA A 218 20.14 -22.50 5.25
C ALA A 218 20.64 -22.81 3.85
#